data_d9b9e3f9118d1a625b16d93b0157f03e
#
_entry.id   d9b9e3f9118d1a625b16d93b0157f03e
#
_cell.length_a   1.000
_cell.length_b   1.000
_cell.length_c   1.000
_cell.angle_alpha   90.00
_cell.angle_beta   90.00
_cell.angle_gamma   90.00
#
_symmetry.space_group_name_H-M   'P 1'
#
loop_
_entity.id
_entity.type
_entity.pdbx_description
1 polymer ?
#
loop_
_entity_poly.entity_id
_entity_poly.type
_entity_poly.pdbx_seq_one_letter_code
_entity_poly.pdbx_strand_id
1 'polypeptide(L)'
;MKKILFLLAIWFIPSVGFTDGGGLEGYEIGKQANIKGLERETEKLVPPPFLPKHEQVVSGSAKIIQVRLVIEEKEIEVEPGVFIWAFTFNGSVPGPIIVAHEGDYIELTLVNPKSNQLPHNIDFHASTGALGGGDLSHVVPGQEVVLRWKATKVGVFIYHCAPGGIMVPWHVVHGMNGAVMILPRGGLKDGNGKPIRYDRAYYIGEQDYYIPKDSEGKYKRYSSPTASFSDDLQTMRGLIPSHVVFNGKVGALTGDNSMTARVGETVLFIHSQANRQSYPHLIGGHGDYVWERGNFNDPPARGLESWVIAAGSAGAFIYTFRQPGIYAYLSHNLIEAFMLGAVSHVKVDGKWNNDLMEQVREPSPTK
;
A
#
# COMPACT_ATOMS: atom_id res chain seq x y z
N MET A 1 -47.80 37.33 -4.96
CA MET A 1 -47.03 36.09 -4.83
C MET A 1 -45.84 36.17 -5.77
N LYS A 2 -44.67 36.58 -5.32
CA LYS A 2 -43.44 36.67 -6.11
C LYS A 2 -42.72 35.30 -5.98
N LYS A 3 -42.57 34.58 -7.11
CA LYS A 3 -41.75 33.37 -7.18
C LYS A 3 -40.28 33.79 -7.21
N ILE A 4 -39.56 33.48 -6.16
CA ILE A 4 -38.10 33.60 -6.09
C ILE A 4 -37.52 32.40 -6.80
N LEU A 5 -36.90 32.63 -7.93
CA LEU A 5 -36.14 31.64 -8.71
C LEU A 5 -34.76 31.54 -8.06
N PHE A 6 -34.47 30.43 -7.38
CA PHE A 6 -33.12 30.13 -6.90
C PHE A 6 -32.31 29.65 -8.12
N LEU A 7 -31.46 30.51 -8.65
CA LEU A 7 -30.39 30.12 -9.56
C LEU A 7 -29.31 29.38 -8.74
N LEU A 8 -29.25 28.07 -8.84
CA LEU A 8 -28.10 27.29 -8.41
C LEU A 8 -26.91 27.66 -9.32
N ALA A 9 -26.06 28.55 -8.83
CA ALA A 9 -24.75 28.75 -9.43
C ALA A 9 -23.91 27.50 -9.16
N ILE A 10 -23.85 26.59 -10.15
CA ILE A 10 -22.86 25.51 -10.16
C ILE A 10 -21.50 26.18 -10.36
N TRP A 11 -20.76 26.35 -9.28
CA TRP A 11 -19.36 26.72 -9.36
C TRP A 11 -18.61 25.58 -10.04
N PHE A 12 -18.34 25.74 -11.34
CA PHE A 12 -17.33 24.97 -12.02
C PHE A 12 -15.99 25.32 -11.34
N ILE A 13 -15.50 24.49 -10.43
CA ILE A 13 -14.07 24.45 -10.14
C ILE A 13 -13.45 23.99 -11.44
N PRO A 14 -12.61 24.80 -12.10
CA PRO A 14 -11.88 24.29 -13.25
C PRO A 14 -11.16 23.04 -12.76
N SER A 15 -11.58 21.89 -13.27
CA SER A 15 -10.80 20.66 -13.11
C SER A 15 -9.42 21.02 -13.66
N VAL A 16 -8.40 21.03 -12.82
CA VAL A 16 -7.03 20.98 -13.28
C VAL A 16 -7.00 19.68 -14.08
N GLY A 17 -7.10 19.84 -15.41
CA GLY A 17 -7.29 18.70 -16.29
C GLY A 17 -6.06 17.84 -16.28
N PHE A 18 -6.14 16.73 -15.60
CA PHE A 18 -5.49 15.54 -16.07
C PHE A 18 -6.39 15.06 -17.21
N THR A 19 -6.04 15.46 -18.42
CA THR A 19 -6.78 15.05 -19.61
C THR A 19 -6.59 13.57 -19.82
N ASP A 20 -7.68 12.86 -19.99
CA ASP A 20 -7.69 11.47 -20.42
C ASP A 20 -6.77 11.31 -21.64
N GLY A 21 -5.68 10.54 -21.52
CA GLY A 21 -4.84 10.11 -22.63
C GLY A 21 -3.87 11.13 -23.25
N GLY A 22 -3.66 12.30 -22.63
CA GLY A 22 -2.81 13.37 -23.21
C GLY A 22 -1.35 13.40 -22.78
N GLY A 23 -0.91 12.54 -21.90
CA GLY A 23 0.44 12.60 -21.30
C GLY A 23 1.59 12.35 -22.29
N LEU A 24 1.30 11.71 -23.42
CA LEU A 24 2.28 11.42 -24.48
C LEU A 24 1.92 12.08 -25.83
N GLU A 25 0.85 12.85 -25.90
CA GLU A 25 0.46 13.54 -27.13
C GLU A 25 1.53 14.55 -27.55
N GLY A 26 1.94 14.47 -28.81
CA GLY A 26 3.00 15.33 -29.36
C GLY A 26 4.43 14.88 -29.09
N TYR A 27 4.64 13.76 -28.39
CA TYR A 27 5.97 13.19 -28.17
C TYR A 27 6.26 12.04 -29.13
N GLU A 28 7.47 12.01 -29.68
CA GLU A 28 7.94 10.89 -30.49
C GLU A 28 8.25 9.68 -29.60
N ILE A 29 7.61 8.55 -29.88
CA ILE A 29 7.89 7.29 -29.18
C ILE A 29 9.26 6.77 -29.63
N GLY A 30 10.19 6.68 -28.71
CA GLY A 30 11.56 6.26 -28.94
C GLY A 30 11.70 4.79 -29.33
N LYS A 31 12.95 4.36 -29.53
CA LYS A 31 13.28 2.97 -29.85
C LYS A 31 12.94 2.04 -28.67
N GLN A 32 12.56 0.81 -29.01
CA GLN A 32 12.37 -0.24 -27.99
C GLN A 32 13.63 -0.46 -27.16
N ALA A 33 13.44 -0.76 -25.87
CA ALA A 33 14.54 -1.08 -24.96
C ALA A 33 15.36 -2.28 -25.48
N ASN A 34 16.67 -2.18 -25.37
CA ASN A 34 17.55 -3.32 -25.68
C ASN A 34 17.54 -4.30 -24.50
N ILE A 35 16.70 -5.32 -24.62
CA ILE A 35 16.52 -6.38 -23.62
C ILE A 35 17.00 -7.75 -24.15
N LYS A 36 17.72 -7.75 -25.29
CA LYS A 36 18.21 -8.99 -25.90
C LYS A 36 19.16 -9.70 -24.96
N GLY A 37 18.88 -10.98 -24.71
CA GLY A 37 19.70 -11.83 -23.84
C GLY A 37 19.42 -11.70 -22.34
N LEU A 38 18.49 -10.85 -21.92
CA LEU A 38 18.07 -10.83 -20.52
C LEU A 38 17.20 -12.06 -20.20
N GLU A 39 17.48 -12.67 -19.06
CA GLU A 39 16.66 -13.75 -18.49
C GLU A 39 15.26 -13.22 -18.14
N ARG A 40 14.23 -14.05 -18.38
CA ARG A 40 12.85 -13.78 -17.98
C ARG A 40 12.48 -14.66 -16.80
N GLU A 41 11.97 -14.05 -15.76
CA GLU A 41 11.50 -14.73 -14.55
C GLU A 41 10.07 -14.30 -14.27
N THR A 42 9.17 -15.28 -14.07
CA THR A 42 7.78 -15.00 -13.67
C THR A 42 7.72 -14.97 -12.15
N GLU A 43 7.37 -13.81 -11.59
CA GLU A 43 7.16 -13.68 -10.15
C GLU A 43 5.79 -14.19 -9.77
N LYS A 44 5.75 -15.12 -8.82
CA LYS A 44 4.51 -15.59 -8.21
C LYS A 44 4.09 -14.62 -7.12
N LEU A 45 3.22 -13.68 -7.47
CA LEU A 45 2.63 -12.75 -6.50
C LEU A 45 1.82 -13.50 -5.43
N VAL A 46 1.88 -12.99 -4.21
CA VAL A 46 1.16 -13.53 -3.05
C VAL A 46 0.37 -12.41 -2.37
N PRO A 47 -0.79 -12.72 -1.76
CA PRO A 47 -1.56 -11.69 -1.07
C PRO A 47 -0.82 -11.17 0.18
N PRO A 48 -1.00 -9.88 0.54
CA PRO A 48 -0.50 -9.35 1.80
C PRO A 48 -1.06 -10.14 3.01
N PRO A 49 -0.33 -10.23 4.12
CA PRO A 49 0.90 -9.50 4.45
C PRO A 49 2.20 -10.15 3.95
N PHE A 50 2.13 -11.19 3.13
CA PHE A 50 3.30 -11.91 2.68
C PHE A 50 3.95 -11.25 1.46
N LEU A 51 5.26 -11.46 1.30
CA LEU A 51 6.02 -11.06 0.12
C LEU A 51 6.30 -12.28 -0.75
N PRO A 52 6.44 -12.10 -2.08
CA PRO A 52 7.02 -13.14 -2.94
C PRO A 52 8.37 -13.60 -2.41
N LYS A 53 8.70 -14.87 -2.68
CA LYS A 53 10.04 -15.39 -2.36
C LYS A 53 11.07 -14.62 -3.21
N HIS A 54 12.07 -14.05 -2.56
CA HIS A 54 13.10 -13.25 -3.21
C HIS A 54 14.45 -13.39 -2.53
N GLU A 55 15.51 -13.12 -3.27
CA GLU A 55 16.87 -13.05 -2.75
C GLU A 55 17.16 -11.64 -2.24
N GLN A 56 17.78 -11.51 -1.06
CA GLN A 56 18.18 -10.21 -0.52
C GLN A 56 19.44 -9.65 -1.19
N VAL A 57 20.20 -10.49 -1.85
CA VAL A 57 21.42 -10.14 -2.58
C VAL A 57 21.47 -10.95 -3.86
N VAL A 58 21.70 -10.29 -4.96
CA VAL A 58 21.84 -10.93 -6.26
C VAL A 58 23.16 -10.55 -6.93
N SER A 59 23.70 -11.48 -7.67
CA SER A 59 24.85 -11.27 -8.57
C SER A 59 24.39 -11.46 -10.02
N GLY A 60 25.16 -10.96 -10.96
CA GLY A 60 24.88 -11.14 -12.38
C GLY A 60 24.11 -9.99 -13.01
N SER A 61 23.60 -10.23 -14.20
CA SER A 61 22.91 -9.23 -15.04
C SER A 61 21.50 -8.94 -14.54
N ALA A 62 20.93 -7.83 -15.01
CA ALA A 62 19.52 -7.53 -14.86
C ALA A 62 18.64 -8.61 -15.50
N LYS A 63 17.44 -8.79 -14.97
CA LYS A 63 16.40 -9.71 -15.46
C LYS A 63 15.17 -8.95 -15.92
N ILE A 64 14.27 -9.65 -16.59
CA ILE A 64 12.90 -9.20 -16.84
C ILE A 64 11.99 -9.98 -15.89
N ILE A 65 11.47 -9.27 -14.89
CA ILE A 65 10.52 -9.82 -13.92
C ILE A 65 9.12 -9.67 -14.49
N GLN A 66 8.52 -10.80 -14.85
CA GLN A 66 7.17 -10.85 -15.42
C GLN A 66 6.14 -10.97 -14.29
N VAL A 67 5.22 -10.03 -14.22
CA VAL A 67 4.14 -10.01 -13.23
C VAL A 67 2.79 -9.90 -13.94
N ARG A 68 1.75 -10.48 -13.33
CA ARG A 68 0.38 -10.38 -13.82
C ARG A 68 -0.52 -9.85 -12.70
N LEU A 69 -1.18 -8.73 -12.98
CA LEU A 69 -2.20 -8.15 -12.11
C LEU A 69 -3.56 -8.24 -12.81
N VAL A 70 -4.52 -8.88 -12.14
CA VAL A 70 -5.91 -8.95 -12.58
C VAL A 70 -6.72 -7.98 -11.73
N ILE A 71 -7.45 -7.10 -12.38
CA ILE A 71 -8.33 -6.13 -11.73
C ILE A 71 -9.64 -6.82 -11.37
N GLU A 72 -10.06 -6.68 -10.12
CA GLU A 72 -11.36 -7.17 -9.66
C GLU A 72 -12.12 -6.04 -8.95
N GLU A 73 -13.29 -5.70 -9.48
CA GLU A 73 -14.28 -4.88 -8.80
C GLU A 73 -15.18 -5.81 -7.99
N LYS A 74 -15.09 -5.78 -6.68
CA LYS A 74 -15.84 -6.70 -5.82
C LYS A 74 -16.27 -6.07 -4.50
N GLU A 75 -17.37 -6.56 -3.97
CA GLU A 75 -17.79 -6.17 -2.63
C GLU A 75 -16.91 -6.86 -1.59
N ILE A 76 -16.45 -6.10 -0.61
CA ILE A 76 -15.72 -6.60 0.57
C ILE A 76 -16.39 -6.11 1.85
N GLU A 77 -16.30 -6.91 2.91
CA GLU A 77 -16.72 -6.53 4.25
C GLU A 77 -15.53 -5.91 5.00
N VAL A 78 -15.65 -4.62 5.35
CA VAL A 78 -14.59 -3.85 6.04
C VAL A 78 -14.63 -4.08 7.56
N GLU A 79 -15.82 -4.18 8.10
CA GLU A 79 -16.13 -4.64 9.47
C GLU A 79 -17.48 -5.35 9.46
N PRO A 80 -17.87 -6.10 10.51
CA PRO A 80 -19.12 -6.84 10.51
C PRO A 80 -20.34 -5.99 10.12
N GLY A 81 -20.97 -6.33 8.99
CA GLY A 81 -22.15 -5.64 8.45
C GLY A 81 -21.86 -4.39 7.62
N VAL A 82 -20.60 -3.97 7.46
CA VAL A 82 -20.21 -2.80 6.67
C VAL A 82 -19.49 -3.21 5.41
N PHE A 83 -20.01 -2.83 4.26
CA PHE A 83 -19.54 -3.27 2.95
C PHE A 83 -19.14 -2.09 2.07
N ILE A 84 -18.14 -2.31 1.21
CA ILE A 84 -17.72 -1.40 0.16
C ILE A 84 -17.45 -2.17 -1.13
N TRP A 85 -17.71 -1.57 -2.27
CA TRP A 85 -17.20 -2.04 -3.54
C TRP A 85 -15.72 -1.68 -3.64
N ALA A 86 -14.85 -2.65 -3.40
CA ALA A 86 -13.40 -2.46 -3.53
C ALA A 86 -12.95 -2.64 -4.97
N PHE A 87 -11.99 -1.82 -5.37
CA PHE A 87 -11.23 -1.99 -6.61
C PHE A 87 -9.87 -2.58 -6.23
N THR A 88 -9.56 -3.73 -6.78
CA THR A 88 -8.43 -4.51 -6.30
C THR A 88 -7.49 -4.93 -7.42
N PHE A 89 -6.23 -5.11 -7.09
CA PHE A 89 -5.28 -5.86 -7.89
C PHE A 89 -5.13 -7.26 -7.28
N ASN A 90 -5.45 -8.30 -8.05
CA ASN A 90 -5.47 -9.71 -7.63
C ASN A 90 -6.35 -9.96 -6.39
N GLY A 91 -7.46 -9.22 -6.28
CA GLY A 91 -8.52 -9.50 -5.31
C GLY A 91 -8.23 -9.14 -3.85
N SER A 92 -7.14 -8.44 -3.54
CA SER A 92 -6.77 -8.01 -2.18
C SER A 92 -6.63 -6.49 -2.07
N VAL A 93 -6.81 -5.97 -0.86
CA VAL A 93 -6.50 -4.59 -0.45
C VAL A 93 -5.50 -4.65 0.70
N PRO A 94 -4.29 -4.09 0.53
CA PRO A 94 -3.73 -3.60 -0.73
C PRO A 94 -3.53 -4.75 -1.73
N GLY A 95 -3.26 -4.40 -3.00
CA GLY A 95 -2.76 -5.35 -3.99
C GLY A 95 -1.41 -5.95 -3.55
N PRO A 96 -0.96 -7.04 -4.19
CA PRO A 96 0.28 -7.72 -3.81
C PRO A 96 1.50 -6.82 -4.01
N ILE A 97 2.52 -7.02 -3.17
CA ILE A 97 3.81 -6.36 -3.38
C ILE A 97 4.60 -7.06 -4.50
N ILE A 98 5.20 -6.25 -5.37
CA ILE A 98 6.12 -6.71 -6.43
C ILE A 98 7.55 -6.52 -5.92
N VAL A 99 8.43 -7.50 -6.11
CA VAL A 99 9.83 -7.42 -5.68
C VAL A 99 10.76 -7.55 -6.89
N ALA A 100 11.72 -6.64 -7.00
CA ALA A 100 12.74 -6.68 -8.03
C ALA A 100 14.07 -6.12 -7.49
N HIS A 101 15.13 -6.18 -8.30
CA HIS A 101 16.41 -5.57 -7.95
C HIS A 101 16.73 -4.39 -8.89
N GLU A 102 17.59 -3.53 -8.41
CA GLU A 102 18.08 -2.40 -9.19
C GLU A 102 18.58 -2.85 -10.57
N GLY A 103 18.11 -2.16 -11.60
CA GLY A 103 18.45 -2.44 -12.99
C GLY A 103 17.57 -3.47 -13.68
N ASP A 104 16.78 -4.25 -12.96
CA ASP A 104 15.82 -5.19 -13.55
C ASP A 104 14.73 -4.45 -14.33
N TYR A 105 14.06 -5.15 -15.24
CA TYR A 105 12.86 -4.68 -15.89
C TYR A 105 11.63 -5.36 -15.26
N ILE A 106 10.62 -4.59 -14.92
CA ILE A 106 9.31 -5.14 -14.57
C ILE A 106 8.45 -5.11 -15.83
N GLU A 107 7.98 -6.28 -16.25
CA GLU A 107 7.08 -6.48 -17.39
C GLU A 107 5.72 -6.91 -16.84
N LEU A 108 4.84 -5.94 -16.67
CA LEU A 108 3.50 -6.12 -16.13
C LEU A 108 2.52 -6.47 -17.23
N THR A 109 1.75 -7.55 -17.06
CA THR A 109 0.48 -7.76 -17.74
C THR A 109 -0.66 -7.29 -16.83
N LEU A 110 -1.32 -6.19 -17.18
CA LEU A 110 -2.49 -5.68 -16.49
C LEU A 110 -3.75 -6.13 -17.21
N VAL A 111 -4.67 -6.77 -16.50
CA VAL A 111 -5.90 -7.36 -17.06
C VAL A 111 -7.12 -6.73 -16.43
N ASN A 112 -8.03 -6.19 -17.26
CA ASN A 112 -9.36 -5.75 -16.84
C ASN A 112 -10.41 -6.72 -17.39
N PRO A 113 -10.93 -7.68 -16.59
CA PRO A 113 -11.90 -8.65 -17.04
C PRO A 113 -13.21 -8.02 -17.54
N LYS A 114 -13.93 -8.73 -18.43
CA LYS A 114 -15.22 -8.29 -18.94
C LYS A 114 -16.31 -8.14 -17.87
N SER A 115 -16.12 -8.76 -16.72
CA SER A 115 -17.03 -8.65 -15.58
C SER A 115 -16.99 -7.33 -14.85
N ASN A 116 -15.91 -6.57 -15.01
CA ASN A 116 -15.75 -5.24 -14.43
C ASN A 116 -16.60 -4.19 -15.19
N GLN A 117 -16.87 -3.06 -14.55
CA GLN A 117 -17.70 -2.00 -15.09
C GLN A 117 -16.91 -0.75 -15.51
N LEU A 118 -15.71 -0.56 -14.94
CA LEU A 118 -14.94 0.68 -15.02
C LEU A 118 -13.65 0.50 -15.82
N PRO A 119 -13.15 1.57 -16.45
CA PRO A 119 -11.79 1.60 -16.95
C PRO A 119 -10.80 1.73 -15.79
N HIS A 120 -9.63 1.14 -15.96
CA HIS A 120 -8.55 1.16 -14.99
C HIS A 120 -7.19 1.31 -15.68
N ASN A 121 -6.18 1.68 -14.90
CA ASN A 121 -4.79 1.73 -15.31
C ASN A 121 -3.88 1.48 -14.10
N ILE A 122 -2.58 1.73 -14.25
CA ILE A 122 -1.65 1.68 -13.13
C ILE A 122 -0.58 2.76 -13.27
N ASP A 123 -0.40 3.53 -12.19
CA ASP A 123 0.70 4.46 -11.96
C ASP A 123 1.70 3.83 -10.99
N PHE A 124 2.97 3.70 -11.42
CA PHE A 124 4.06 3.21 -10.60
C PHE A 124 4.93 4.38 -10.11
N HIS A 125 4.93 4.70 -8.83
CA HIS A 125 5.84 5.70 -8.26
C HIS A 125 7.32 5.32 -8.38
N ALA A 126 7.62 4.02 -8.57
CA ALA A 126 8.96 3.50 -8.80
C ALA A 126 9.46 3.71 -10.23
N SER A 127 8.57 3.94 -11.19
CA SER A 127 8.92 4.08 -12.60
C SER A 127 9.49 5.48 -12.93
N THR A 128 10.11 5.61 -14.08
CA THR A 128 10.54 6.89 -14.64
C THR A 128 9.85 7.09 -15.98
N GLY A 129 8.89 7.99 -16.02
CA GLY A 129 8.09 8.30 -17.19
C GLY A 129 6.85 9.10 -16.82
N ALA A 130 6.25 9.77 -17.77
CA ALA A 130 5.07 10.60 -17.56
C ALA A 130 3.93 9.76 -16.97
N LEU A 131 3.27 10.30 -15.95
CA LEU A 131 2.13 9.68 -15.23
C LEU A 131 2.41 8.24 -14.75
N GLY A 132 3.70 7.94 -14.44
CA GLY A 132 4.10 6.63 -13.89
C GLY A 132 3.74 5.42 -14.75
N GLY A 133 3.37 5.63 -16.02
CA GLY A 133 2.87 4.63 -16.95
C GLY A 133 1.34 4.57 -17.06
N GLY A 134 0.61 5.44 -16.38
CA GLY A 134 -0.86 5.47 -16.38
C GLY A 134 -1.49 5.50 -17.77
N ASP A 135 -1.02 6.41 -18.64
CA ASP A 135 -1.51 6.51 -20.03
C ASP A 135 -1.18 5.29 -20.90
N LEU A 136 -0.04 4.63 -20.61
CA LEU A 136 0.40 3.44 -21.34
C LEU A 136 -0.30 2.16 -20.88
N SER A 137 -1.02 2.20 -19.77
CA SER A 137 -1.63 1.03 -19.13
C SER A 137 -3.14 1.10 -19.01
N HIS A 138 -3.79 2.08 -19.66
CA HIS A 138 -5.24 2.24 -19.63
C HIS A 138 -5.94 1.05 -20.31
N VAL A 139 -6.85 0.39 -19.59
CA VAL A 139 -7.63 -0.78 -20.05
C VAL A 139 -9.10 -0.64 -19.67
N VAL A 140 -9.98 -0.79 -20.66
CA VAL A 140 -11.42 -0.91 -20.41
C VAL A 140 -11.81 -2.37 -20.15
N PRO A 141 -13.01 -2.67 -19.63
CA PRO A 141 -13.46 -4.05 -19.40
C PRO A 141 -13.29 -4.94 -20.63
N GLY A 142 -12.64 -6.08 -20.43
CA GLY A 142 -12.31 -7.05 -21.49
C GLY A 142 -10.98 -6.82 -22.19
N GLN A 143 -10.16 -5.90 -21.73
CA GLN A 143 -8.84 -5.62 -22.29
C GLN A 143 -7.72 -6.05 -21.35
N GLU A 144 -6.55 -6.28 -21.92
CA GLU A 144 -5.27 -6.38 -21.19
C GLU A 144 -4.20 -5.59 -21.94
N VAL A 145 -3.17 -5.18 -21.19
CA VAL A 145 -2.00 -4.46 -21.72
C VAL A 145 -0.74 -5.01 -21.07
N VAL A 146 0.38 -4.92 -21.80
CA VAL A 146 1.70 -5.23 -21.25
C VAL A 146 2.52 -3.95 -21.19
N LEU A 147 2.85 -3.52 -19.97
CA LEU A 147 3.72 -2.38 -19.69
C LEU A 147 5.09 -2.88 -19.20
N ARG A 148 6.18 -2.32 -19.74
CA ARG A 148 7.53 -2.62 -19.25
C ARG A 148 8.24 -1.33 -18.84
N TRP A 149 8.83 -1.32 -17.65
CA TRP A 149 9.66 -0.25 -17.17
C TRP A 149 10.91 -0.78 -16.46
N LYS A 150 11.95 0.04 -16.37
CA LYS A 150 13.22 -0.34 -15.74
C LYS A 150 13.25 0.16 -14.29
N ALA A 151 13.64 -0.71 -13.37
CA ALA A 151 13.82 -0.40 -11.95
C ALA A 151 15.15 0.38 -11.76
N THR A 152 15.08 1.71 -11.83
CA THR A 152 16.24 2.61 -11.74
C THR A 152 16.43 3.24 -10.36
N LYS A 153 15.50 3.01 -9.45
CA LYS A 153 15.51 3.54 -8.08
C LYS A 153 15.36 2.39 -7.10
N VAL A 154 16.16 2.39 -6.05
CA VAL A 154 16.07 1.39 -4.98
C VAL A 154 15.22 1.92 -3.84
N GLY A 155 14.35 1.08 -3.28
CA GLY A 155 13.45 1.49 -2.22
C GLY A 155 12.13 0.73 -2.25
N VAL A 156 11.20 1.22 -1.45
CA VAL A 156 9.80 0.82 -1.47
C VAL A 156 8.94 1.97 -1.96
N PHE A 157 8.01 1.66 -2.86
CA PHE A 157 7.18 2.65 -3.55
C PHE A 157 5.76 2.11 -3.65
N ILE A 158 4.78 2.99 -3.74
CA ILE A 158 3.42 2.57 -4.06
C ILE A 158 3.22 2.44 -5.57
N TYR A 159 2.19 1.69 -5.94
CA TYR A 159 1.50 1.78 -7.21
C TYR A 159 0.00 1.92 -6.94
N HIS A 160 -0.72 2.57 -7.82
CA HIS A 160 -2.17 2.71 -7.70
C HIS A 160 -2.84 2.94 -9.06
N CYS A 161 -4.16 2.80 -9.09
CA CYS A 161 -4.94 3.20 -10.26
C CYS A 161 -5.05 4.72 -10.33
N ALA A 162 -4.89 5.29 -11.52
CA ALA A 162 -4.93 6.73 -11.76
C ALA A 162 -5.63 7.06 -13.10
N PRO A 163 -6.92 6.71 -13.28
CA PRO A 163 -7.60 6.80 -14.58
C PRO A 163 -7.94 8.24 -15.02
N GLY A 164 -7.65 9.24 -14.18
CA GLY A 164 -7.82 10.65 -14.49
C GLY A 164 -8.83 11.37 -13.59
N GLY A 165 -8.61 12.67 -13.37
CA GLY A 165 -9.50 13.56 -12.63
C GLY A 165 -9.94 13.05 -11.27
N ILE A 166 -11.24 13.17 -10.96
CA ILE A 166 -11.82 12.73 -9.68
C ILE A 166 -11.84 11.20 -9.51
N MET A 167 -11.66 10.45 -10.59
CA MET A 167 -11.59 8.99 -10.54
C MET A 167 -10.32 8.51 -9.81
N VAL A 168 -9.24 9.28 -9.84
CA VAL A 168 -7.98 8.93 -9.15
C VAL A 168 -8.20 8.74 -7.64
N PRO A 169 -8.62 9.75 -6.87
CA PRO A 169 -8.86 9.55 -5.44
C PRO A 169 -9.97 8.55 -5.17
N TRP A 170 -11.02 8.49 -5.99
CA TRP A 170 -12.10 7.53 -5.80
C TRP A 170 -11.60 6.09 -5.91
N HIS A 171 -10.79 5.74 -6.94
CA HIS A 171 -10.23 4.41 -7.08
C HIS A 171 -9.25 4.06 -5.95
N VAL A 172 -8.43 5.02 -5.53
CA VAL A 172 -7.45 4.82 -4.45
C VAL A 172 -8.16 4.53 -3.11
N VAL A 173 -9.17 5.35 -2.74
CA VAL A 173 -9.89 5.14 -1.47
C VAL A 173 -10.83 3.94 -1.50
N HIS A 174 -11.08 3.35 -2.67
CA HIS A 174 -11.74 2.06 -2.82
C HIS A 174 -10.76 0.87 -2.82
N GLY A 175 -9.48 1.10 -2.49
CA GLY A 175 -8.50 0.04 -2.24
C GLY A 175 -7.55 -0.25 -3.39
N MET A 176 -7.62 0.50 -4.50
CA MET A 176 -6.86 0.17 -5.72
C MET A 176 -5.42 0.69 -5.66
N ASN A 177 -4.64 0.13 -4.74
CA ASN A 177 -3.22 0.43 -4.54
C ASN A 177 -2.45 -0.81 -4.09
N GLY A 178 -1.13 -0.72 -4.14
CA GLY A 178 -0.20 -1.74 -3.67
C GLY A 178 1.22 -1.18 -3.60
N ALA A 179 2.23 -2.02 -3.50
CA ALA A 179 3.62 -1.59 -3.38
C ALA A 179 4.58 -2.34 -4.31
N VAL A 180 5.72 -1.69 -4.57
CA VAL A 180 6.89 -2.28 -5.22
C VAL A 180 8.08 -2.12 -4.30
N MET A 181 8.86 -3.18 -4.09
CA MET A 181 10.15 -3.14 -3.42
C MET A 181 11.26 -3.39 -4.45
N ILE A 182 12.15 -2.41 -4.62
CA ILE A 182 13.34 -2.54 -5.45
C ILE A 182 14.54 -2.62 -4.52
N LEU A 183 15.13 -3.80 -4.41
CA LEU A 183 16.31 -4.03 -3.57
C LEU A 183 17.59 -3.58 -4.28
N PRO A 184 18.56 -2.99 -3.55
CA PRO A 184 19.92 -2.87 -4.06
C PRO A 184 20.47 -4.25 -4.35
N ARG A 185 21.19 -4.44 -5.46
CA ARG A 185 21.74 -5.76 -5.80
C ARG A 185 22.66 -6.35 -4.72
N GLY A 186 23.40 -5.49 -4.00
CA GLY A 186 24.22 -5.87 -2.85
C GLY A 186 23.47 -6.05 -1.54
N GLY A 187 22.14 -5.89 -1.54
CA GLY A 187 21.28 -5.93 -0.37
C GLY A 187 21.30 -4.64 0.46
N LEU A 188 20.48 -4.62 1.51
CA LEU A 188 20.35 -3.48 2.41
C LEU A 188 21.64 -3.26 3.22
N LYS A 189 21.92 -1.99 3.54
CA LYS A 189 23.08 -1.59 4.34
C LYS A 189 22.71 -0.53 5.37
N ASP A 190 23.44 -0.52 6.49
CA ASP A 190 23.34 0.57 7.46
C ASP A 190 24.12 1.81 7.00
N GLY A 191 24.08 2.88 7.81
CA GLY A 191 24.77 4.15 7.50
C GLY A 191 26.29 4.05 7.39
N ASN A 192 26.90 2.95 7.83
CA ASN A 192 28.33 2.66 7.73
C ASN A 192 28.65 1.68 6.58
N GLY A 193 27.65 1.31 5.78
CA GLY A 193 27.81 0.35 4.69
C GLY A 193 27.83 -1.12 5.14
N LYS A 194 27.57 -1.42 6.42
CA LYS A 194 27.48 -2.78 6.93
C LYS A 194 26.20 -3.45 6.40
N PRO A 195 26.29 -4.69 5.85
CA PRO A 195 25.12 -5.40 5.38
C PRO A 195 24.07 -5.62 6.48
N ILE A 196 22.81 -5.37 6.14
CA ILE A 196 21.63 -5.71 6.94
C ILE A 196 20.95 -6.88 6.27
N ARG A 197 20.53 -7.87 7.08
CA ARG A 197 19.76 -9.03 6.64
C ARG A 197 18.54 -9.19 7.51
N TYR A 198 17.49 -9.80 6.97
CA TYR A 198 16.27 -10.12 7.68
C TYR A 198 15.91 -11.60 7.46
N ASP A 199 15.29 -12.19 8.45
CA ASP A 199 14.85 -13.59 8.42
C ASP A 199 13.46 -13.71 7.80
N ARG A 200 12.68 -12.64 7.91
CA ARG A 200 11.27 -12.58 7.50
C ARG A 200 10.90 -11.18 7.02
N ALA A 201 9.91 -11.09 6.15
CA ALA A 201 9.37 -9.80 5.71
C ALA A 201 7.83 -9.82 5.70
N TYR A 202 7.23 -8.67 6.02
CA TYR A 202 5.79 -8.43 5.95
C TYR A 202 5.47 -7.14 5.22
N TYR A 203 4.34 -7.15 4.51
CA TYR A 203 3.79 -5.98 3.84
C TYR A 203 2.46 -5.58 4.48
N ILE A 204 2.38 -4.34 4.95
CA ILE A 204 1.21 -3.72 5.56
C ILE A 204 0.80 -2.56 4.68
N GLY A 205 -0.40 -2.61 4.12
CA GLY A 205 -1.00 -1.47 3.43
C GLY A 205 -2.05 -0.82 4.31
N GLU A 206 -1.85 0.45 4.65
CA GLU A 206 -2.86 1.24 5.33
C GLU A 206 -3.83 1.81 4.30
N GLN A 207 -5.13 1.63 4.55
CA GLN A 207 -6.22 2.02 3.68
C GLN A 207 -7.22 2.87 4.44
N ASP A 208 -7.53 4.04 3.90
CA ASP A 208 -8.62 4.89 4.39
C ASP A 208 -9.84 4.73 3.47
N TYR A 209 -10.99 4.46 4.09
CA TYR A 209 -12.28 4.34 3.42
C TYR A 209 -13.21 5.51 3.80
N TYR A 210 -14.09 5.88 2.88
CA TYR A 210 -15.08 6.95 3.02
C TYR A 210 -16.47 6.40 2.72
N ILE A 211 -16.95 5.49 3.58
CA ILE A 211 -18.22 4.77 3.37
C ILE A 211 -19.38 5.69 3.77
N PRO A 212 -20.32 5.96 2.83
CA PRO A 212 -21.45 6.83 3.09
C PRO A 212 -22.39 6.28 4.17
N LYS A 213 -23.03 7.20 4.91
CA LYS A 213 -24.09 6.90 5.88
C LYS A 213 -25.43 7.46 5.43
N ASP A 214 -26.51 6.80 5.84
CA ASP A 214 -27.86 7.29 5.67
C ASP A 214 -28.23 8.36 6.73
N SER A 215 -29.47 8.84 6.69
CA SER A 215 -29.97 9.84 7.63
C SER A 215 -30.09 9.34 9.09
N GLU A 216 -30.06 8.02 9.30
CA GLU A 216 -30.06 7.39 10.62
C GLU A 216 -28.63 7.11 11.13
N GLY A 217 -27.60 7.45 10.32
CA GLY A 217 -26.19 7.22 10.64
C GLY A 217 -25.68 5.82 10.37
N LYS A 218 -26.48 4.96 9.71
CA LYS A 218 -26.08 3.61 9.30
C LYS A 218 -25.31 3.65 8.00
N TYR A 219 -24.28 2.78 7.88
CA TYR A 219 -23.53 2.65 6.62
C TYR A 219 -24.42 2.14 5.50
N LYS A 220 -24.33 2.78 4.33
CA LYS A 220 -25.05 2.38 3.13
C LYS A 220 -24.35 1.20 2.46
N ARG A 221 -25.12 0.33 1.80
CA ARG A 221 -24.63 -0.74 0.94
C ARG A 221 -25.22 -0.56 -0.46
N TYR A 222 -24.39 -0.72 -1.47
CA TYR A 222 -24.76 -0.44 -2.86
C TYR A 222 -24.71 -1.71 -3.72
N SER A 223 -25.54 -1.75 -4.76
CA SER A 223 -25.64 -2.91 -5.66
C SER A 223 -24.50 -2.99 -6.69
N SER A 224 -23.74 -1.90 -6.87
CA SER A 224 -22.62 -1.83 -7.81
C SER A 224 -21.67 -0.68 -7.43
N PRO A 225 -20.43 -0.68 -7.92
CA PRO A 225 -19.50 0.42 -7.68
C PRO A 225 -20.03 1.75 -8.22
N THR A 226 -20.67 1.76 -9.38
CA THR A 226 -21.22 2.98 -9.99
C THR A 226 -22.40 3.55 -9.22
N ALA A 227 -23.16 2.72 -8.49
CA ALA A 227 -24.28 3.15 -7.67
C ALA A 227 -23.85 3.96 -6.44
N SER A 228 -22.63 3.75 -5.92
CA SER A 228 -22.12 4.48 -4.75
C SER A 228 -21.47 5.83 -5.12
N PHE A 229 -21.06 6.03 -6.38
CA PHE A 229 -20.17 7.10 -6.82
C PHE A 229 -20.53 8.50 -6.31
N SER A 230 -21.79 8.91 -6.44
CA SER A 230 -22.22 10.25 -6.01
C SER A 230 -22.12 10.45 -4.50
N ASP A 231 -22.51 9.44 -3.72
CA ASP A 231 -22.47 9.48 -2.27
C ASP A 231 -21.03 9.39 -1.75
N ASP A 232 -20.18 8.57 -2.42
CA ASP A 232 -18.74 8.48 -2.12
C ASP A 232 -18.07 9.83 -2.30
N LEU A 233 -18.29 10.52 -3.43
CA LEU A 233 -17.72 11.84 -3.68
C LEU A 233 -18.15 12.86 -2.63
N GLN A 234 -19.40 12.81 -2.19
CA GLN A 234 -19.89 13.69 -1.13
C GLN A 234 -19.19 13.41 0.21
N THR A 235 -19.02 12.12 0.55
CA THR A 235 -18.36 11.70 1.79
C THR A 235 -16.88 12.05 1.78
N MET A 236 -16.18 11.79 0.67
CA MET A 236 -14.77 12.12 0.48
C MET A 236 -14.47 13.61 0.64
N ARG A 237 -15.35 14.50 0.23
CA ARG A 237 -15.20 15.95 0.40
C ARG A 237 -15.10 16.38 1.86
N GLY A 238 -15.60 15.59 2.79
CA GLY A 238 -15.47 15.82 4.23
C GLY A 238 -14.06 15.60 4.75
N LEU A 239 -13.18 14.92 4.01
CA LEU A 239 -11.80 14.58 4.35
C LEU A 239 -11.65 13.77 5.66
N ILE A 240 -12.76 13.24 6.18
CA ILE A 240 -12.79 12.42 7.39
C ILE A 240 -13.12 10.99 6.97
N PRO A 241 -12.17 10.05 7.08
CA PRO A 241 -12.41 8.67 6.74
C PRO A 241 -13.41 8.02 7.72
N SER A 242 -14.22 7.11 7.20
CA SER A 242 -15.08 6.25 8.03
C SER A 242 -14.27 5.15 8.73
N HIS A 243 -13.23 4.64 8.02
CA HIS A 243 -12.32 3.62 8.50
C HIS A 243 -10.90 3.95 8.06
N VAL A 244 -9.93 3.62 8.90
CA VAL A 244 -8.50 3.55 8.56
C VAL A 244 -8.03 2.19 9.03
N VAL A 245 -7.69 1.31 8.10
CA VAL A 245 -7.47 -0.11 8.39
C VAL A 245 -6.16 -0.60 7.79
N PHE A 246 -5.61 -1.67 8.33
CA PHE A 246 -4.51 -2.39 7.72
C PHE A 246 -5.03 -3.58 6.92
N ASN A 247 -4.49 -3.77 5.73
CA ASN A 247 -4.81 -4.86 4.80
C ASN A 247 -6.32 -5.04 4.58
N GLY A 248 -7.00 -3.91 4.33
CA GLY A 248 -8.33 -3.83 3.74
C GLY A 248 -9.52 -3.97 4.68
N LYS A 249 -9.35 -4.37 5.94
CA LYS A 249 -10.45 -4.48 6.90
C LYS A 249 -10.01 -4.36 8.35
N VAL A 250 -10.93 -4.03 9.22
CA VAL A 250 -10.73 -4.04 10.67
C VAL A 250 -10.31 -5.44 11.12
N GLY A 251 -9.22 -5.51 11.86
CA GLY A 251 -8.73 -6.77 12.41
C GLY A 251 -8.09 -7.74 11.42
N ALA A 252 -7.80 -7.33 10.18
CA ALA A 252 -7.20 -8.21 9.17
C ALA A 252 -5.90 -8.89 9.64
N LEU A 253 -5.12 -8.22 10.48
CA LEU A 253 -3.82 -8.68 10.98
C LEU A 253 -3.81 -8.81 12.53
N THR A 254 -4.93 -9.21 13.14
CA THR A 254 -5.05 -9.39 14.61
C THR A 254 -5.57 -10.80 14.93
N GLY A 255 -5.55 -11.18 16.19
CA GLY A 255 -6.03 -12.50 16.65
C GLY A 255 -5.28 -13.64 15.96
N ASP A 256 -6.02 -14.56 15.35
CA ASP A 256 -5.44 -15.72 14.66
C ASP A 256 -4.74 -15.34 13.34
N ASN A 257 -5.05 -14.16 12.79
CA ASN A 257 -4.41 -13.62 11.59
C ASN A 257 -3.17 -12.76 11.90
N SER A 258 -2.72 -12.72 13.15
CA SER A 258 -1.52 -11.97 13.54
C SER A 258 -0.30 -12.42 12.75
N MET A 259 0.54 -11.46 12.39
CA MET A 259 1.88 -11.75 11.92
C MET A 259 2.66 -12.49 13.02
N THR A 260 3.68 -13.26 12.67
CA THR A 260 4.43 -14.06 13.63
C THR A 260 5.93 -13.83 13.51
N ALA A 261 6.65 -13.96 14.64
CA ALA A 261 8.10 -13.98 14.69
C ALA A 261 8.57 -14.84 15.89
N ARG A 262 9.87 -14.96 16.03
CA ARG A 262 10.52 -15.56 17.20
C ARG A 262 11.52 -14.60 17.79
N VAL A 263 11.78 -14.74 19.09
CA VAL A 263 12.89 -14.02 19.74
C VAL A 263 14.20 -14.34 19.01
N GLY A 264 14.94 -13.31 18.64
CA GLY A 264 16.16 -13.37 17.83
C GLY A 264 15.92 -13.17 16.32
N GLU A 265 14.70 -13.34 15.81
CA GLU A 265 14.42 -13.08 14.39
C GLU A 265 14.43 -11.58 14.09
N THR A 266 15.04 -11.24 12.99
CA THR A 266 15.06 -9.90 12.38
C THR A 266 13.99 -9.84 11.30
N VAL A 267 13.05 -8.92 11.42
CA VAL A 267 11.90 -8.80 10.51
C VAL A 267 11.93 -7.46 9.77
N LEU A 268 11.81 -7.52 8.46
CA LEU A 268 11.56 -6.36 7.61
C LEU A 268 10.05 -6.12 7.51
N PHE A 269 9.61 -4.91 7.81
CA PHE A 269 8.24 -4.47 7.57
C PHE A 269 8.23 -3.40 6.50
N ILE A 270 7.33 -3.55 5.55
CA ILE A 270 7.02 -2.55 4.54
C ILE A 270 5.65 -2.00 4.86
N HIS A 271 5.53 -0.67 4.90
CA HIS A 271 4.27 0.00 5.14
C HIS A 271 4.00 1.00 4.01
N SER A 272 2.83 0.88 3.37
CA SER A 272 2.38 1.81 2.33
C SER A 272 1.09 2.52 2.73
N GLN A 273 0.97 3.78 2.30
CA GLN A 273 -0.26 4.57 2.41
C GLN A 273 -0.44 5.39 1.12
N ALA A 274 -1.50 5.11 0.37
CA ALA A 274 -1.67 5.67 -0.97
C ALA A 274 -2.32 7.06 -0.97
N ASN A 275 -3.06 7.44 0.07
CA ASN A 275 -3.85 8.70 0.09
C ASN A 275 -3.46 9.63 1.24
N ARG A 276 -3.40 9.13 2.48
CA ARG A 276 -3.14 9.92 3.68
C ARG A 276 -1.74 9.66 4.23
N GLN A 277 -1.31 10.47 5.19
CA GLN A 277 -0.10 10.22 5.98
C GLN A 277 -0.40 9.23 7.10
N SER A 278 0.62 8.46 7.52
CA SER A 278 0.56 7.51 8.62
C SER A 278 1.70 7.75 9.61
N TYR A 279 1.50 7.29 10.85
CA TYR A 279 2.45 7.45 11.96
C TYR A 279 2.76 6.09 12.59
N PRO A 280 3.50 5.21 11.91
CA PRO A 280 3.78 3.88 12.41
C PRO A 280 4.51 3.86 13.75
N HIS A 281 4.09 2.94 14.61
CA HIS A 281 4.73 2.64 15.89
C HIS A 281 4.61 1.14 16.20
N LEU A 282 5.68 0.56 16.70
CA LEU A 282 5.70 -0.83 17.19
C LEU A 282 5.74 -0.81 18.72
N ILE A 283 4.61 -1.06 19.38
CA ILE A 283 4.54 -1.09 20.84
C ILE A 283 5.35 -2.29 21.35
N GLY A 284 6.34 -2.02 22.20
CA GLY A 284 7.27 -3.00 22.74
C GLY A 284 8.58 -3.11 21.96
N GLY A 285 8.73 -2.33 20.87
CA GLY A 285 9.94 -2.26 20.07
C GLY A 285 10.19 -0.87 19.51
N HIS A 286 11.30 -0.73 18.80
CA HIS A 286 11.66 0.47 18.06
C HIS A 286 12.08 0.06 16.65
N GLY A 287 12.04 0.98 15.69
CA GLY A 287 12.67 0.72 14.41
C GLY A 287 14.20 0.68 14.58
N ASP A 288 14.80 -0.52 14.60
CA ASP A 288 16.26 -0.65 14.67
C ASP A 288 16.92 0.08 13.49
N TYR A 289 16.28 -0.05 12.31
CA TYR A 289 16.61 0.69 11.09
C TYR A 289 15.30 1.11 10.41
N VAL A 290 15.20 2.38 10.04
CA VAL A 290 13.97 2.95 9.44
C VAL A 290 14.30 3.75 8.19
N TRP A 291 13.67 3.42 7.08
CA TRP A 291 13.62 4.20 5.84
C TRP A 291 12.20 4.77 5.70
N GLU A 292 11.91 5.85 6.43
CA GLU A 292 10.55 6.44 6.45
C GLU A 292 10.09 6.94 5.07
N ARG A 293 11.05 7.34 4.21
CA ARG A 293 10.80 7.78 2.82
C ARG A 293 10.96 6.66 1.81
N GLY A 294 11.17 5.43 2.26
CA GLY A 294 11.30 4.24 1.43
C GLY A 294 12.57 4.16 0.58
N ASN A 295 13.45 5.15 0.57
CA ASN A 295 14.65 5.16 -0.27
C ASN A 295 15.80 4.39 0.40
N PHE A 296 16.18 3.24 -0.14
CA PHE A 296 17.26 2.41 0.39
C PHE A 296 18.67 2.93 0.10
N ASN A 297 18.83 3.99 -0.71
CA ASN A 297 20.11 4.68 -0.87
C ASN A 297 20.41 5.63 0.29
N ASP A 298 19.37 6.04 1.02
CA ASP A 298 19.56 6.88 2.20
C ASP A 298 20.05 6.00 3.38
N PRO A 299 20.96 6.51 4.21
CA PRO A 299 21.25 5.87 5.48
C PRO A 299 19.98 5.74 6.31
N PRO A 300 19.64 4.54 6.82
CA PRO A 300 18.45 4.41 7.67
C PRO A 300 18.62 5.16 8.99
N ALA A 301 17.54 5.81 9.43
CA ALA A 301 17.45 6.28 10.80
C ALA A 301 17.46 5.07 11.76
N ARG A 302 17.85 5.29 13.02
CA ARG A 302 18.02 4.20 14.00
C ARG A 302 17.28 4.48 15.29
N GLY A 303 16.67 3.44 15.85
CA GLY A 303 16.07 3.48 17.18
C GLY A 303 14.86 4.41 17.27
N LEU A 304 14.11 4.59 16.18
CA LEU A 304 12.91 5.43 16.18
C LEU A 304 11.76 4.72 16.88
N GLU A 305 11.09 5.44 17.78
CA GLU A 305 9.84 4.95 18.41
C GLU A 305 8.65 5.06 17.46
N SER A 306 8.57 6.16 16.70
CA SER A 306 7.59 6.38 15.64
C SER A 306 8.23 7.16 14.49
N TRP A 307 7.61 7.12 13.31
CA TRP A 307 8.07 7.83 12.12
C TRP A 307 6.89 8.26 11.25
N VAL A 308 7.15 8.93 10.14
CA VAL A 308 6.11 9.41 9.23
C VAL A 308 6.20 8.65 7.91
N ILE A 309 5.09 8.07 7.47
CA ILE A 309 4.89 7.68 6.07
C ILE A 309 4.08 8.80 5.43
N ALA A 310 4.68 9.49 4.47
CA ALA A 310 4.01 10.57 3.76
C ALA A 310 2.84 10.04 2.91
N ALA A 311 1.85 10.88 2.66
CA ALA A 311 0.76 10.56 1.74
C ALA A 311 1.31 10.18 0.36
N GLY A 312 0.76 9.12 -0.24
CA GLY A 312 1.22 8.65 -1.55
C GLY A 312 2.62 8.05 -1.54
N SER A 313 3.03 7.40 -0.44
CA SER A 313 4.36 6.79 -0.33
C SER A 313 4.35 5.46 0.44
N ALA A 314 5.51 4.82 0.48
CA ALA A 314 5.80 3.68 1.32
C ALA A 314 7.10 3.88 2.08
N GLY A 315 7.21 3.25 3.25
CA GLY A 315 8.43 3.19 4.04
C GLY A 315 8.75 1.75 4.43
N ALA A 316 9.93 1.56 4.98
CA ALA A 316 10.36 0.27 5.48
C ALA A 316 11.05 0.41 6.84
N PHE A 317 10.89 -0.58 7.70
CA PHE A 317 11.68 -0.66 8.92
C PHE A 317 12.06 -2.08 9.24
N ILE A 318 13.13 -2.22 10.03
CA ILE A 318 13.64 -3.50 10.52
C ILE A 318 13.65 -3.47 12.03
N TYR A 319 13.20 -4.55 12.63
CA TYR A 319 13.28 -4.79 14.07
C TYR A 319 13.70 -6.24 14.36
N THR A 320 14.64 -6.41 15.28
CA THR A 320 14.99 -7.73 15.82
C THR A 320 14.24 -7.95 17.13
N PHE A 321 13.36 -8.93 17.18
CA PHE A 321 12.53 -9.21 18.36
C PHE A 321 13.38 -9.75 19.52
N ARG A 322 13.29 -9.13 20.70
CA ARG A 322 14.13 -9.42 21.87
C ARG A 322 13.36 -10.04 23.03
N GLN A 323 12.03 -9.97 22.99
CA GLN A 323 11.13 -10.53 23.99
C GLN A 323 9.98 -11.26 23.31
N PRO A 324 9.43 -12.34 23.89
CA PRO A 324 8.19 -12.96 23.42
C PRO A 324 6.98 -12.11 23.83
N GLY A 325 5.84 -12.38 23.18
CA GLY A 325 4.55 -11.75 23.48
C GLY A 325 3.87 -11.18 22.28
N ILE A 326 2.85 -10.37 22.49
CA ILE A 326 2.11 -9.70 21.43
C ILE A 326 2.61 -8.26 21.34
N TYR A 327 3.15 -7.92 20.17
CA TYR A 327 3.51 -6.55 19.81
C TYR A 327 2.39 -5.97 18.96
N ALA A 328 1.88 -4.80 19.34
CA ALA A 328 0.95 -4.07 18.48
C ALA A 328 1.75 -3.16 17.56
N TYR A 329 1.52 -3.30 16.25
CA TYR A 329 1.96 -2.34 15.25
C TYR A 329 0.76 -1.54 14.78
N LEU A 330 0.82 -0.22 14.90
CA LEU A 330 -0.33 0.65 14.68
C LEU A 330 0.09 2.02 14.14
N SER A 331 -0.87 2.78 13.59
CA SER A 331 -0.72 4.22 13.39
C SER A 331 -0.86 4.91 14.75
N HIS A 332 0.14 5.70 15.17
CA HIS A 332 0.09 6.38 16.48
C HIS A 332 -0.84 7.62 16.49
N ASN A 333 -1.65 7.82 15.46
CA ASN A 333 -2.93 8.49 15.60
C ASN A 333 -3.88 7.50 16.30
N LEU A 334 -3.87 7.52 17.63
CA LEU A 334 -4.53 6.48 18.45
C LEU A 334 -6.05 6.42 18.23
N ILE A 335 -6.68 7.53 17.84
CA ILE A 335 -8.10 7.52 17.51
C ILE A 335 -8.33 6.67 16.25
N GLU A 336 -7.52 6.86 15.21
CA GLU A 336 -7.58 6.04 13.98
C GLU A 336 -7.24 4.58 14.29
N ALA A 337 -6.22 4.32 15.12
CA ALA A 337 -5.83 2.97 15.48
C ALA A 337 -6.96 2.19 16.15
N PHE A 338 -7.54 2.76 17.20
CA PHE A 338 -8.47 2.02 18.06
C PHE A 338 -9.95 2.18 17.67
N MET A 339 -10.32 3.28 17.04
CA MET A 339 -11.71 3.52 16.63
C MET A 339 -11.97 3.24 15.15
N LEU A 340 -10.94 3.34 14.29
CA LEU A 340 -11.10 3.16 12.85
C LEU A 340 -10.39 1.93 12.30
N GLY A 341 -9.55 1.24 13.12
CA GLY A 341 -9.01 -0.08 12.79
C GLY A 341 -7.54 -0.13 12.32
N ALA A 342 -6.75 0.96 12.42
CA ALA A 342 -5.34 1.00 12.00
C ALA A 342 -4.39 0.31 12.99
N VAL A 343 -4.63 -0.96 13.28
CA VAL A 343 -3.87 -1.78 14.22
C VAL A 343 -3.65 -3.19 13.68
N SER A 344 -2.45 -3.73 13.95
CA SER A 344 -2.08 -5.13 13.68
C SER A 344 -1.28 -5.69 14.85
N HIS A 345 -1.13 -7.01 14.88
CA HIS A 345 -0.34 -7.70 15.90
C HIS A 345 0.80 -8.51 15.28
N VAL A 346 1.92 -8.56 15.99
CA VAL A 346 2.98 -9.55 15.77
C VAL A 346 3.06 -10.44 17.00
N LYS A 347 2.73 -11.71 16.86
CA LYS A 347 2.86 -12.70 17.91
C LYS A 347 4.28 -13.27 17.88
N VAL A 348 5.02 -13.09 18.95
CA VAL A 348 6.43 -13.48 19.06
C VAL A 348 6.57 -14.62 20.05
N ASP A 349 7.08 -15.74 19.55
CA ASP A 349 7.37 -16.90 20.39
C ASP A 349 8.81 -16.85 20.91
N GLY A 350 9.02 -17.33 22.14
CA GLY A 350 10.36 -17.41 22.72
C GLY A 350 10.36 -17.46 24.23
N LYS A 351 11.54 -17.24 24.82
CA LYS A 351 11.71 -17.20 26.26
C LYS A 351 11.83 -15.75 26.73
N TRP A 352 11.09 -15.43 27.79
CA TRP A 352 11.13 -14.10 28.42
C TRP A 352 12.49 -13.85 29.06
N ASN A 353 13.01 -12.64 28.92
CA ASN A 353 14.26 -12.14 29.50
C ASN A 353 13.97 -11.04 30.52
N ASN A 354 14.11 -11.37 31.81
CA ASN A 354 13.89 -10.41 32.91
C ASN A 354 14.90 -9.26 32.93
N ASP A 355 16.10 -9.44 32.34
CA ASP A 355 17.08 -8.34 32.26
C ASP A 355 16.58 -7.16 31.41
N LEU A 356 15.62 -7.42 30.52
CA LEU A 356 15.02 -6.36 29.66
C LEU A 356 13.74 -5.78 30.28
N MET A 357 12.96 -6.59 30.98
CA MET A 357 11.72 -6.16 31.65
C MET A 357 11.28 -7.17 32.68
N GLU A 358 11.00 -6.74 33.90
CA GLU A 358 10.56 -7.56 34.99
C GLU A 358 9.48 -6.85 35.82
N GLN A 359 8.44 -7.58 36.22
CA GLN A 359 7.50 -7.13 37.25
C GLN A 359 8.10 -7.41 38.63
N VAL A 360 8.71 -6.40 39.24
CA VAL A 360 9.43 -6.54 40.53
C VAL A 360 8.49 -6.79 41.71
N ARG A 361 7.24 -6.31 41.60
CA ARG A 361 6.22 -6.50 42.65
C ARG A 361 4.82 -6.54 42.03
N GLU A 362 4.02 -7.47 42.52
CA GLU A 362 2.61 -7.55 42.15
C GLU A 362 1.82 -6.29 42.58
N PRO A 363 0.71 -5.93 41.84
CA PRO A 363 -0.17 -4.85 42.22
C PRO A 363 -0.66 -5.06 43.70
N SER A 364 -0.65 -4.00 44.48
CA SER A 364 -1.13 -4.00 45.85
C SER A 364 -1.90 -2.70 46.12
N PRO A 365 -2.82 -2.69 47.13
CA PRO A 365 -3.51 -1.47 47.54
C PRO A 365 -2.53 -0.37 47.89
N THR A 366 -2.85 0.87 47.48
CA THR A 366 -2.10 2.06 47.89
C THR A 366 -2.29 2.27 49.38
N LYS A 367 -1.21 2.67 50.07
CA LYS A 367 -1.28 3.02 51.51
C LYS A 367 -1.92 4.38 51.71
#